data_c0a71cfb1b07aba6a621529678f1e864
#
_entry.id   c0a71cfb1b07aba6a621529678f1e864
#
_cell.length_a   1.000
_cell.length_b   1.000
_cell.length_c   1.000
_cell.angle_alpha   90.00
_cell.angle_beta   90.00
_cell.angle_gamma   90.00
#
_symmetry.space_group_name_H-M   'P 1'
#
loop_
_entity.id
_entity.type
_entity.pdbx_description
1 polymer ?
#
loop_
_entity_poly.entity_id
_entity_poly.type
_entity_poly.pdbx_seq_one_letter_code
_entity_poly.pdbx_strand_id
1 'polypeptide(L)'
;MAISIKLKRRWDIYPTLQEVLAATQNLSVSPFGLTEEGLQDFRGIKLIGERAQVPLRNGYMWENISKPLHTSLSYADFSGSVWQYFAIEETEDFTPVIDHVIFDESLFQLSAYAICGNGATFLSCSFAGCKYKWGDFIGATLKDCRFTQIKKNVRLKFNSCKLLEDCLFSGEIHKALFWYSNLKNCTFEGLLYDCSFYGAE
;
A
#
# COMPACT_ATOMS: atom_id res chain seq x y z
N MET A 1 -11.10 -13.86 0.18
CA MET A 1 -12.52 -13.88 0.68
C MET A 1 -12.91 -12.44 0.97
N ALA A 2 -14.03 -11.94 0.44
CA ALA A 2 -14.41 -10.53 0.63
C ALA A 2 -14.74 -10.24 2.12
N ILE A 3 -14.20 -9.14 2.63
CA ILE A 3 -14.42 -8.71 4.02
C ILE A 3 -15.90 -8.36 4.26
N SER A 4 -16.45 -8.82 5.37
CA SER A 4 -17.84 -8.60 5.72
C SER A 4 -18.18 -7.12 5.90
N ILE A 5 -19.41 -6.74 5.56
CA ILE A 5 -19.92 -5.38 5.77
C ILE A 5 -19.84 -4.96 7.26
N LYS A 6 -20.03 -5.91 8.18
CA LYS A 6 -19.93 -5.66 9.61
C LYS A 6 -18.54 -5.16 10.02
N LEU A 7 -17.48 -5.79 9.51
CA LEU A 7 -16.11 -5.39 9.78
C LEU A 7 -15.77 -3.99 9.23
N LYS A 8 -16.33 -3.63 8.06
CA LYS A 8 -16.14 -2.28 7.50
C LYS A 8 -16.88 -1.21 8.29
N ARG A 9 -18.11 -1.50 8.73
CA ARG A 9 -18.94 -0.53 9.45
C ARG A 9 -18.48 -0.25 10.88
N ARG A 10 -17.71 -1.12 11.51
CA ARG A 10 -17.19 -0.85 12.87
C ARG A 10 -16.31 0.40 12.95
N TRP A 11 -15.73 0.82 11.81
CA TRP A 11 -14.93 2.02 11.71
C TRP A 11 -15.75 3.30 11.52
N ASP A 12 -17.05 3.20 11.27
CA ASP A 12 -17.94 4.37 11.06
C ASP A 12 -18.10 5.22 12.35
N ILE A 13 -17.68 4.73 13.50
CA ILE A 13 -17.62 5.48 14.77
C ILE A 13 -16.45 6.49 14.80
N TYR A 14 -15.51 6.39 13.89
CA TYR A 14 -14.39 7.31 13.71
C TYR A 14 -14.50 7.97 12.32
N PRO A 15 -15.32 9.02 12.17
CA PRO A 15 -15.66 9.59 10.85
C PRO A 15 -14.51 10.31 10.13
N THR A 16 -13.48 10.74 10.86
CA THR A 16 -12.35 11.48 10.30
C THR A 16 -11.04 10.68 10.40
N LEU A 17 -10.09 10.99 9.50
CA LEU A 17 -8.75 10.40 9.56
C LEU A 17 -8.07 10.67 10.92
N GLN A 18 -8.24 11.87 11.47
CA GLN A 18 -7.63 12.24 12.75
C GLN A 18 -8.18 11.38 13.90
N GLU A 19 -9.49 11.14 13.94
CA GLU A 19 -10.11 10.26 14.94
C GLU A 19 -9.65 8.82 14.78
N VAL A 20 -9.52 8.33 13.55
CA VAL A 20 -8.96 7.00 13.29
C VAL A 20 -7.53 6.91 13.80
N LEU A 21 -6.67 7.86 13.46
CA LEU A 21 -5.27 7.86 13.88
C LEU A 21 -5.13 7.98 15.42
N ALA A 22 -5.96 8.80 16.06
CA ALA A 22 -5.98 8.90 17.52
C ALA A 22 -6.42 7.60 18.17
N ALA A 23 -7.53 7.00 17.71
CA ALA A 23 -8.07 5.75 18.26
C ALA A 23 -7.12 4.56 18.05
N THR A 24 -6.30 4.60 17.00
CA THR A 24 -5.33 3.55 16.67
C THR A 24 -3.91 3.85 17.14
N GLN A 25 -3.69 4.93 17.86
CA GLN A 25 -2.35 5.41 18.24
C GLN A 25 -1.41 5.44 17.01
N ASN A 26 -1.84 6.13 15.96
CA ASN A 26 -1.14 6.20 14.69
C ASN A 26 -0.89 4.82 14.05
N LEU A 27 -1.91 3.98 14.01
CA LEU A 27 -1.91 2.61 13.45
C LEU A 27 -1.01 1.61 14.21
N SER A 28 -0.68 1.87 15.46
CA SER A 28 0.11 0.97 16.30
C SER A 28 -0.74 -0.06 17.04
N VAL A 29 -1.96 0.32 17.47
CA VAL A 29 -2.87 -0.54 18.25
C VAL A 29 -4.28 -0.48 17.68
N SER A 30 -4.89 -1.64 17.46
CA SER A 30 -6.30 -1.69 17.05
C SER A 30 -7.25 -1.54 18.23
N PRO A 31 -8.27 -0.67 18.16
CA PRO A 31 -9.31 -0.58 19.16
C PRO A 31 -10.21 -1.82 19.18
N PHE A 32 -10.08 -2.72 18.21
CA PHE A 32 -10.84 -3.95 18.10
C PHE A 32 -10.05 -5.20 18.52
N GLY A 33 -8.83 -5.02 19.06
CA GLY A 33 -7.96 -6.10 19.53
C GLY A 33 -7.22 -6.82 18.41
N LEU A 34 -7.00 -8.11 18.61
CA LEU A 34 -6.24 -8.95 17.68
C LEU A 34 -7.17 -9.86 16.85
N THR A 35 -6.70 -10.27 15.69
CA THR A 35 -7.32 -11.35 14.89
C THR A 35 -7.06 -12.71 15.55
N GLU A 36 -7.66 -13.78 14.99
CA GLU A 36 -7.39 -15.16 15.44
C GLU A 36 -5.92 -15.56 15.26
N GLU A 37 -5.23 -14.97 14.28
CA GLU A 37 -3.81 -15.17 14.00
C GLU A 37 -2.88 -14.31 14.87
N GLY A 38 -3.44 -13.52 15.80
CA GLY A 38 -2.68 -12.66 16.71
C GLY A 38 -2.21 -11.35 16.10
N LEU A 39 -2.74 -10.95 14.94
CA LEU A 39 -2.43 -9.67 14.29
C LEU A 39 -3.31 -8.56 14.83
N GLN A 40 -2.84 -7.32 14.87
CA GLN A 40 -3.67 -6.14 15.13
C GLN A 40 -4.82 -6.06 14.11
N ASP A 41 -6.07 -6.02 14.58
CA ASP A 41 -7.25 -6.10 13.71
C ASP A 41 -7.66 -4.74 13.13
N PHE A 42 -7.04 -4.33 12.03
CA PHE A 42 -7.39 -3.14 11.26
C PHE A 42 -8.26 -3.44 10.03
N ARG A 43 -8.84 -4.64 9.92
CA ARG A 43 -9.64 -5.04 8.76
C ARG A 43 -10.78 -4.06 8.48
N GLY A 44 -10.86 -3.62 7.22
CA GLY A 44 -11.88 -2.70 6.74
C GLY A 44 -11.72 -1.24 7.15
N ILE A 45 -10.60 -0.86 7.78
CA ILE A 45 -10.29 0.53 8.14
C ILE A 45 -10.34 1.46 6.94
N LYS A 46 -10.77 2.70 7.15
CA LYS A 46 -10.82 3.74 6.12
C LYS A 46 -9.85 4.86 6.51
N LEU A 47 -8.75 4.95 5.78
CA LEU A 47 -7.75 6.00 5.91
C LEU A 47 -7.93 6.97 4.75
N ILE A 48 -8.78 7.98 4.97
CA ILE A 48 -9.17 8.94 3.94
C ILE A 48 -8.62 10.31 4.32
N GLY A 49 -7.55 10.70 3.63
CA GLY A 49 -6.96 12.02 3.75
C GLY A 49 -7.74 13.08 2.97
N GLU A 50 -7.27 14.29 3.02
CA GLU A 50 -7.86 15.44 2.39
C GLU A 50 -7.13 15.83 1.11
N ARG A 51 -7.85 16.47 0.20
CA ARG A 51 -7.32 17.08 -1.03
C ARG A 51 -7.76 18.53 -1.12
N ALA A 52 -6.88 19.36 -1.65
CA ALA A 52 -7.20 20.74 -1.99
C ALA A 52 -6.90 21.02 -3.46
N GLN A 53 -7.62 21.98 -4.03
CA GLN A 53 -7.24 22.59 -5.30
C GLN A 53 -6.16 23.65 -5.04
N VAL A 54 -5.02 23.47 -5.69
CA VAL A 54 -3.92 24.44 -5.65
C VAL A 54 -3.90 25.21 -6.96
N PRO A 55 -3.94 26.55 -6.93
CA PRO A 55 -3.92 27.34 -8.14
C PRO A 55 -2.56 27.22 -8.84
N LEU A 56 -2.60 27.02 -10.15
CA LEU A 56 -1.47 27.11 -11.05
C LEU A 56 -1.62 28.29 -11.98
N ARG A 57 -0.53 28.69 -12.66
CA ARG A 57 -0.55 29.80 -13.61
C ARG A 57 -1.62 29.66 -14.72
N ASN A 58 -1.95 28.41 -15.11
CA ASN A 58 -2.90 28.10 -16.17
C ASN A 58 -3.98 27.11 -15.74
N GLY A 59 -4.45 27.16 -14.49
CA GLY A 59 -5.50 26.27 -13.99
C GLY A 59 -5.35 25.90 -12.53
N TYR A 60 -5.75 24.68 -12.19
CA TYR A 60 -5.69 24.14 -10.84
C TYR A 60 -5.10 22.74 -10.87
N MET A 61 -4.36 22.39 -9.83
CA MET A 61 -3.93 21.03 -9.54
C MET A 61 -4.57 20.54 -8.24
N TRP A 62 -4.82 19.25 -8.17
CA TRP A 62 -5.26 18.61 -6.93
C TRP A 62 -4.06 18.07 -6.18
N GLU A 63 -3.87 18.53 -4.96
CA GLU A 63 -2.83 18.04 -4.05
C GLU A 63 -3.43 17.39 -2.82
N ASN A 64 -2.74 16.38 -2.30
CA ASN A 64 -3.05 15.84 -0.98
C ASN A 64 -2.53 16.81 0.07
N ILE A 65 -3.40 17.21 0.98
CA ILE A 65 -3.05 18.11 2.09
C ILE A 65 -2.87 17.36 3.41
N SER A 66 -3.35 16.12 3.49
CA SER A 66 -3.05 15.28 4.63
C SER A 66 -1.56 14.96 4.65
N LYS A 67 -0.94 15.21 5.80
CA LYS A 67 0.47 14.86 6.01
C LYS A 67 0.64 13.35 5.97
N PRO A 68 1.70 12.83 5.33
CA PRO A 68 2.03 11.42 5.41
C PRO A 68 2.32 11.03 6.87
N LEU A 69 2.03 9.78 7.18
CA LEU A 69 2.33 9.21 8.48
C LEU A 69 3.74 8.63 8.47
N HIS A 70 4.55 9.03 9.43
CA HIS A 70 5.90 8.51 9.63
C HIS A 70 5.85 7.47 10.76
N THR A 71 5.46 6.25 10.42
CA THR A 71 5.36 5.12 11.35
C THR A 71 5.71 3.82 10.65
N SER A 72 6.11 2.84 11.44
CA SER A 72 6.23 1.46 10.97
C SER A 72 4.96 0.69 11.34
N LEU A 73 4.61 -0.30 10.52
CA LEU A 73 3.49 -1.20 10.77
C LEU A 73 4.04 -2.62 10.96
N SER A 74 3.54 -3.33 11.95
CA SER A 74 3.95 -4.72 12.15
C SER A 74 2.81 -5.57 12.71
N TYR A 75 2.80 -6.84 12.30
CA TYR A 75 1.86 -7.85 12.76
C TYR A 75 0.41 -7.35 12.74
N ALA A 76 -0.04 -6.85 11.60
CA ALA A 76 -1.34 -6.21 11.45
C ALA A 76 -2.11 -6.71 10.22
N ASP A 77 -3.41 -6.83 10.34
CA ASP A 77 -4.32 -7.19 9.25
C ASP A 77 -5.15 -5.97 8.83
N PHE A 78 -4.79 -5.41 7.67
CA PHE A 78 -5.49 -4.32 6.99
C PHE A 78 -6.38 -4.81 5.85
N SER A 79 -6.75 -6.09 5.81
CA SER A 79 -7.56 -6.62 4.71
C SER A 79 -8.83 -5.83 4.47
N GLY A 80 -9.13 -5.55 3.20
CA GLY A 80 -10.29 -4.77 2.77
C GLY A 80 -10.31 -3.31 3.23
N SER A 81 -9.17 -2.77 3.63
CA SER A 81 -9.01 -1.36 4.00
C SER A 81 -9.12 -0.43 2.79
N VAL A 82 -9.37 0.85 3.06
CA VAL A 82 -9.37 1.90 2.05
C VAL A 82 -8.31 2.93 2.42
N TRP A 83 -7.34 3.11 1.53
CA TRP A 83 -6.29 4.12 1.63
C TRP A 83 -6.50 5.14 0.52
N GLN A 84 -6.90 6.35 0.89
CA GLN A 84 -7.27 7.38 -0.07
C GLN A 84 -6.65 8.72 0.33
N TYR A 85 -5.80 9.28 -0.52
CA TYR A 85 -5.11 10.56 -0.27
C TYR A 85 -4.31 10.60 1.03
N PHE A 86 -3.83 9.46 1.47
CA PHE A 86 -3.06 9.28 2.69
C PHE A 86 -1.99 8.21 2.46
N ALA A 87 -0.79 8.45 2.94
CA ALA A 87 0.35 7.56 2.73
C ALA A 87 1.23 7.43 3.99
N ILE A 88 2.04 6.39 4.00
CA ILE A 88 3.19 6.24 4.89
C ILE A 88 4.42 6.46 4.00
N GLU A 89 5.31 7.36 4.39
CA GLU A 89 6.43 7.76 3.55
C GLU A 89 7.76 7.80 4.33
N GLU A 90 8.86 7.59 3.59
CA GLU A 90 10.22 7.80 4.06
C GLU A 90 10.52 9.30 4.23
N THR A 91 11.30 9.63 5.23
CA THR A 91 11.92 10.95 5.40
C THR A 91 13.43 10.81 5.44
N GLU A 92 14.17 11.91 5.51
CA GLU A 92 15.63 11.88 5.64
C GLU A 92 16.09 11.08 6.88
N ASP A 93 15.32 11.15 7.97
CA ASP A 93 15.66 10.54 9.25
C ASP A 93 14.87 9.25 9.57
N PHE A 94 13.94 8.85 8.73
CA PHE A 94 13.04 7.73 9.03
C PHE A 94 12.66 6.93 7.79
N THR A 95 12.98 5.64 7.80
CA THR A 95 12.53 4.67 6.79
C THR A 95 11.46 3.78 7.40
N PRO A 96 10.19 3.85 6.94
CA PRO A 96 9.14 2.97 7.44
C PRO A 96 9.46 1.50 7.18
N VAL A 97 9.25 0.67 8.18
CA VAL A 97 9.28 -0.79 8.05
C VAL A 97 7.87 -1.32 8.18
N ILE A 98 7.42 -2.08 7.18
CA ILE A 98 6.13 -2.74 7.14
C ILE A 98 6.38 -4.24 7.16
N ASP A 99 6.14 -4.86 8.32
CA ASP A 99 6.55 -6.23 8.59
C ASP A 99 5.35 -7.11 8.97
N HIS A 100 5.19 -8.26 8.31
CA HIS A 100 4.08 -9.20 8.55
C HIS A 100 2.69 -8.51 8.49
N VAL A 101 2.46 -7.68 7.46
CA VAL A 101 1.19 -6.96 7.28
C VAL A 101 0.40 -7.53 6.12
N ILE A 102 -0.89 -7.76 6.35
CA ILE A 102 -1.83 -8.25 5.35
C ILE A 102 -2.64 -7.05 4.81
N PHE A 103 -2.59 -6.82 3.51
CA PHE A 103 -3.36 -5.78 2.81
C PHE A 103 -4.38 -6.37 1.83
N ASP A 104 -4.75 -7.62 1.96
CA ASP A 104 -5.57 -8.33 1.00
C ASP A 104 -6.92 -7.63 0.75
N GLU A 105 -7.39 -7.62 -0.50
CA GLU A 105 -8.63 -6.97 -0.93
C GLU A 105 -8.71 -5.45 -0.63
N SER A 106 -7.63 -4.80 -0.27
CA SER A 106 -7.59 -3.37 0.02
C SER A 106 -7.71 -2.52 -1.24
N LEU A 107 -8.26 -1.31 -1.08
CA LEU A 107 -8.32 -0.30 -2.12
C LEU A 107 -7.31 0.80 -1.82
N PHE A 108 -6.34 0.95 -2.71
CA PHE A 108 -5.38 2.05 -2.69
C PHE A 108 -5.75 3.05 -3.78
N GLN A 109 -6.26 4.19 -3.38
CA GLN A 109 -6.59 5.30 -4.27
C GLN A 109 -5.80 6.53 -3.86
N LEU A 110 -4.59 6.61 -4.34
CA LEU A 110 -3.67 7.69 -4.03
C LEU A 110 -3.56 8.66 -5.21
N SER A 111 -3.27 9.90 -4.94
CA SER A 111 -2.83 10.83 -5.96
C SER A 111 -1.40 10.48 -6.37
N ALA A 112 -0.94 11.00 -7.46
CA ALA A 112 0.22 10.69 -8.30
C ALA A 112 1.52 10.17 -7.64
N TYR A 113 1.64 10.13 -6.34
CA TYR A 113 2.88 9.84 -5.64
C TYR A 113 2.67 8.89 -4.48
N ALA A 114 2.29 7.77 -4.51
CA ALA A 114 2.43 6.84 -3.40
C ALA A 114 1.19 6.05 -3.02
N ILE A 115 1.34 4.81 -3.19
CA ILE A 115 1.14 3.93 -2.06
C ILE A 115 2.38 4.07 -1.19
N CYS A 116 2.18 4.13 0.11
CA CYS A 116 3.09 3.68 1.11
C CYS A 116 4.35 3.04 0.54
N GLY A 117 5.33 3.69 0.05
CA GLY A 117 6.37 2.85 -0.44
C GLY A 117 7.57 3.51 -1.03
N ASN A 118 7.55 4.79 -1.26
CA ASN A 118 8.77 5.45 -1.68
C ASN A 118 9.82 5.29 -0.58
N GLY A 119 10.82 4.44 -0.85
CA GLY A 119 11.88 4.13 0.07
C GLY A 119 11.56 3.19 1.23
N ALA A 120 10.30 2.85 1.48
CA ALA A 120 9.91 1.98 2.61
C ALA A 120 10.42 0.53 2.46
N THR A 121 10.54 -0.15 3.58
CA THR A 121 10.88 -1.58 3.61
C THR A 121 9.64 -2.40 3.93
N PHE A 122 9.33 -3.38 3.08
CA PHE A 122 8.25 -4.34 3.25
C PHE A 122 8.83 -5.74 3.45
N LEU A 123 8.44 -6.40 4.54
CA LEU A 123 8.87 -7.74 4.89
C LEU A 123 7.66 -8.65 5.05
N SER A 124 7.64 -9.77 4.36
CA SER A 124 6.58 -10.80 4.48
C SER A 124 5.16 -10.26 4.38
N CYS A 125 4.94 -9.28 3.48
CA CYS A 125 3.64 -8.62 3.32
C CYS A 125 2.79 -9.28 2.24
N SER A 126 1.46 -9.29 2.43
CA SER A 126 0.50 -9.80 1.46
C SER A 126 -0.35 -8.69 0.86
N PHE A 127 -0.49 -8.71 -0.48
CA PHE A 127 -1.27 -7.77 -1.28
C PHE A 127 -2.21 -8.51 -2.25
N ALA A 128 -2.80 -9.63 -1.82
CA ALA A 128 -3.67 -10.42 -2.67
C ALA A 128 -4.97 -9.68 -3.03
N GLY A 129 -5.31 -9.65 -4.31
CA GLY A 129 -6.57 -9.07 -4.79
C GLY A 129 -6.72 -7.56 -4.57
N CYS A 130 -5.67 -6.86 -4.22
CA CYS A 130 -5.68 -5.42 -4.01
C CYS A 130 -6.08 -4.64 -5.27
N LYS A 131 -6.73 -3.52 -5.08
CA LYS A 131 -7.14 -2.60 -6.14
C LYS A 131 -6.29 -1.33 -6.02
N TYR A 132 -5.54 -1.05 -7.08
CA TYR A 132 -4.69 0.14 -7.15
C TYR A 132 -5.19 1.06 -8.28
N LYS A 133 -5.39 2.34 -8.00
CA LYS A 133 -5.49 3.33 -9.07
C LYS A 133 -4.11 3.77 -9.54
N TRP A 134 -3.18 3.91 -8.62
CA TRP A 134 -1.77 4.22 -8.85
C TRP A 134 -0.98 3.49 -7.78
N GLY A 135 -0.12 2.58 -8.14
CA GLY A 135 0.66 1.78 -7.21
C GLY A 135 2.14 2.03 -7.42
N ASP A 136 2.74 2.90 -6.63
CA ASP A 136 4.15 3.24 -6.75
C ASP A 136 4.93 2.77 -5.52
N PHE A 137 5.90 1.86 -5.72
CA PHE A 137 6.85 1.35 -4.73
C PHE A 137 8.27 1.81 -5.09
N ILE A 138 8.41 3.08 -5.49
CA ILE A 138 9.68 3.62 -5.99
C ILE A 138 10.72 3.64 -4.89
N GLY A 139 11.91 3.09 -5.17
CA GLY A 139 13.01 3.04 -4.22
C GLY A 139 12.81 2.11 -3.02
N ALA A 140 11.72 1.34 -2.98
CA ALA A 140 11.41 0.45 -1.87
C ALA A 140 12.34 -0.77 -1.80
N THR A 141 12.37 -1.39 -0.63
CA THR A 141 12.91 -2.74 -0.42
C THR A 141 11.76 -3.67 -0.09
N LEU A 142 11.58 -4.75 -0.86
CA LEU A 142 10.54 -5.75 -0.64
C LEU A 142 11.19 -7.13 -0.50
N LYS A 143 10.87 -7.85 0.59
CA LYS A 143 11.34 -9.23 0.83
C LYS A 143 10.17 -10.12 1.20
N ASP A 144 10.13 -11.31 0.58
CA ASP A 144 9.07 -12.31 0.79
C ASP A 144 7.65 -11.72 0.67
N CYS A 145 7.46 -10.77 -0.24
CA CYS A 145 6.16 -10.12 -0.43
C CYS A 145 5.35 -10.79 -1.54
N ARG A 146 4.02 -10.80 -1.38
CA ARG A 146 3.09 -11.48 -2.28
C ARG A 146 2.10 -10.52 -2.90
N PHE A 147 2.20 -10.33 -4.20
CA PHE A 147 1.28 -9.59 -5.04
C PHE A 147 0.49 -10.58 -5.90
N THR A 148 -0.55 -11.19 -5.31
CA THR A 148 -1.31 -12.25 -5.96
C THR A 148 -2.70 -11.78 -6.37
N GLN A 149 -3.35 -12.53 -7.29
CA GLN A 149 -4.66 -12.19 -7.83
C GLN A 149 -4.72 -10.77 -8.46
N ILE A 150 -3.61 -10.33 -9.06
CA ILE A 150 -3.53 -9.05 -9.75
C ILE A 150 -4.50 -9.06 -10.94
N LYS A 151 -5.27 -7.98 -11.10
CA LYS A 151 -6.27 -7.85 -12.16
C LYS A 151 -5.79 -6.90 -13.27
N LYS A 152 -6.29 -7.12 -14.48
CA LYS A 152 -5.95 -6.40 -15.72
C LYS A 152 -5.82 -4.88 -15.63
N ASN A 153 -6.56 -4.22 -14.75
CA ASN A 153 -6.61 -2.76 -14.68
C ASN A 153 -5.68 -2.16 -13.62
N VAL A 154 -4.79 -2.97 -13.08
CA VAL A 154 -3.85 -2.55 -12.02
C VAL A 154 -2.53 -2.15 -12.67
N ARG A 155 -2.07 -0.94 -12.38
CA ARG A 155 -0.73 -0.48 -12.78
C ARG A 155 0.16 -0.42 -11.54
N LEU A 156 1.17 -1.28 -11.51
CA LEU A 156 2.16 -1.33 -10.46
C LEU A 156 3.48 -0.77 -10.96
N LYS A 157 4.14 0.04 -10.15
CA LYS A 157 5.46 0.56 -10.44
C LYS A 157 6.42 0.23 -9.31
N PHE A 158 7.46 -0.48 -9.66
CA PHE A 158 8.55 -0.87 -8.78
C PHE A 158 9.88 -0.25 -9.26
N ASN A 159 9.81 1.00 -9.75
CA ASN A 159 10.98 1.64 -10.33
C ASN A 159 12.05 1.93 -9.27
N SER A 160 13.31 1.69 -9.63
CA SER A 160 14.46 1.95 -8.77
C SER A 160 14.36 1.29 -7.38
N CYS A 161 13.62 0.20 -7.27
CA CYS A 161 13.59 -0.55 -6.02
C CYS A 161 14.99 -0.98 -5.63
N LYS A 162 15.36 -0.71 -4.39
CA LYS A 162 16.68 -1.07 -3.84
C LYS A 162 16.87 -2.60 -3.88
N LEU A 163 15.80 -3.33 -3.63
CA LEU A 163 15.78 -4.80 -3.71
C LEU A 163 14.33 -5.31 -3.74
N LEU A 164 14.05 -6.24 -4.64
CA LEU A 164 12.90 -7.15 -4.60
C LEU A 164 13.46 -8.57 -4.44
N GLU A 165 13.33 -9.17 -3.27
CA GLU A 165 13.89 -10.49 -2.95
C GLU A 165 12.77 -11.46 -2.56
N ASP A 166 12.78 -12.64 -3.17
CA ASP A 166 11.83 -13.73 -2.90
C ASP A 166 10.35 -13.31 -3.03
N CYS A 167 10.06 -12.33 -3.90
CA CYS A 167 8.72 -11.82 -4.10
C CYS A 167 7.94 -12.65 -5.14
N LEU A 168 6.64 -12.85 -4.88
CA LEU A 168 5.72 -13.52 -5.79
C LEU A 168 4.75 -12.52 -6.42
N PHE A 169 4.70 -12.52 -7.75
CA PHE A 169 3.74 -11.75 -8.54
C PHE A 169 2.86 -12.71 -9.35
N SER A 170 1.55 -12.74 -9.14
CA SER A 170 0.67 -13.65 -9.87
C SER A 170 -0.67 -13.04 -10.27
N GLY A 171 -1.20 -13.49 -11.41
CA GLY A 171 -2.47 -13.03 -11.99
C GLY A 171 -2.31 -12.42 -13.37
N GLU A 172 -3.09 -11.40 -13.68
CA GLU A 172 -3.03 -10.66 -14.95
C GLU A 172 -2.26 -9.34 -14.75
N ILE A 173 -0.95 -9.38 -14.93
CA ILE A 173 -0.05 -8.25 -14.68
C ILE A 173 0.09 -7.43 -15.95
N HIS A 174 -0.52 -6.25 -15.98
CA HIS A 174 -0.50 -5.34 -17.11
C HIS A 174 0.26 -4.06 -16.81
N LYS A 175 1.21 -3.71 -17.71
CA LYS A 175 1.94 -2.44 -17.69
C LYS A 175 2.68 -2.17 -16.37
N ALA A 176 3.11 -3.24 -15.68
CA ALA A 176 3.96 -3.09 -14.51
C ALA A 176 5.37 -2.63 -14.95
N LEU A 177 5.96 -1.75 -14.15
CA LEU A 177 7.27 -1.18 -14.43
C LEU A 177 8.24 -1.58 -13.32
N PHE A 178 9.36 -2.19 -13.71
CA PHE A 178 10.45 -2.60 -12.82
C PHE A 178 11.77 -1.92 -13.24
N TRP A 179 11.69 -0.69 -13.73
CA TRP A 179 12.83 0.02 -14.26
C TRP A 179 13.92 0.24 -13.22
N TYR A 180 15.16 -0.14 -13.56
CA TYR A 180 16.34 0.04 -12.70
C TYR A 180 16.21 -0.59 -11.31
N SER A 181 15.48 -1.68 -11.20
CA SER A 181 15.24 -2.36 -9.93
C SER A 181 16.10 -3.60 -9.81
N ASN A 182 16.58 -3.88 -8.61
CA ASN A 182 17.31 -5.10 -8.30
C ASN A 182 16.32 -6.21 -7.92
N LEU A 183 16.21 -7.26 -8.78
CA LEU A 183 15.33 -8.40 -8.59
C LEU A 183 16.13 -9.65 -8.26
N LYS A 184 15.83 -10.27 -7.13
CA LYS A 184 16.48 -11.51 -6.70
C LYS A 184 15.46 -12.56 -6.35
N ASN A 185 15.53 -13.72 -6.99
CA ASN A 185 14.63 -14.86 -6.77
C ASN A 185 13.13 -14.51 -6.89
N CYS A 186 12.77 -13.47 -7.65
CA CYS A 186 11.38 -13.12 -7.84
C CYS A 186 10.67 -14.11 -8.77
N THR A 187 9.45 -14.48 -8.43
CA THR A 187 8.61 -15.38 -9.21
C THR A 187 7.46 -14.60 -9.86
N PHE A 188 7.28 -14.81 -11.17
CA PHE A 188 6.18 -14.23 -11.93
C PHE A 188 5.31 -15.34 -12.50
N GLU A 189 4.06 -15.46 -12.00
CA GLU A 189 3.11 -16.48 -12.41
C GLU A 189 1.89 -15.87 -13.09
N GLY A 190 1.49 -16.40 -14.23
CA GLY A 190 0.33 -15.95 -14.99
C GLY A 190 0.68 -15.12 -16.22
N LEU A 191 -0.13 -14.11 -16.54
CA LEU A 191 0.01 -13.33 -17.77
C LEU A 191 0.74 -12.00 -17.52
N LEU A 192 1.86 -11.80 -18.21
CA LEU A 192 2.59 -10.54 -18.23
C LEU A 192 2.29 -9.80 -19.55
N TYR A 193 1.67 -8.63 -19.47
CA TYR A 193 1.29 -7.83 -20.63
C TYR A 193 1.90 -6.44 -20.57
N ASP A 194 2.66 -6.05 -21.58
CA ASP A 194 3.31 -4.72 -21.68
C ASP A 194 4.12 -4.34 -20.44
N CYS A 195 4.64 -5.33 -19.69
CA CYS A 195 5.51 -5.08 -18.55
C CYS A 195 6.91 -4.69 -19.01
N SER A 196 7.57 -3.81 -18.27
CA SER A 196 8.91 -3.35 -18.62
C SER A 196 9.90 -3.58 -17.49
N PHE A 197 10.99 -4.25 -17.82
CA PHE A 197 12.13 -4.53 -16.95
C PHE A 197 13.39 -3.76 -17.40
N TYR A 198 13.20 -2.57 -17.97
CA TYR A 198 14.31 -1.79 -18.52
C TYR A 198 15.34 -1.46 -17.43
N GLY A 199 16.59 -1.89 -17.63
CA GLY A 199 17.68 -1.68 -16.69
C GLY A 199 17.52 -2.41 -15.36
N ALA A 200 16.61 -3.39 -15.24
CA ALA A 200 16.51 -4.24 -14.05
C ALA A 200 17.67 -5.27 -14.03
N GLU A 201 18.13 -5.60 -12.81
CA GLU A 201 19.23 -6.54 -12.56
C GLU A 201 18.74 -7.74 -11.72
#